data_80dc91d6dc3b66c8e868602c8ddeab69
#
_entry.id   80dc91d6dc3b66c8e868602c8ddeab69
#
_cell.length_a   1.000
_cell.length_b   1.000
_cell.length_c   1.000
_cell.angle_alpha   90.00
_cell.angle_beta   90.00
_cell.angle_gamma   90.00
#
_symmetry.space_group_name_H-M   'P 1'
#
loop_
_entity.id
_entity.type
_entity.pdbx_description
1 polymer ?
#
loop_
_entity_poly.entity_id
_entity_poly.type
_entity_poly.pdbx_seq_one_letter_code
_entity_poly.pdbx_strand_id
1 'polypeptide(L)'
;KLFVLMAAAVVANPTLAAGDAEAGEAKAAPCAACHGPGGAKPIAGNYPKLAGQGEAYLVKQLQDYKSGKRENAIMAGQVANLSEQDMADLGAYYASQEPSIGQADPDWVEQGAKLYRGGDMANGLPACSGCHGPAGQGVEGTKYPLLAGQNAQYVEEQLKAFRAAGRNDLGDNVVKRTNDTDGDAPGMMQTVAAKMSDSQIKAV
;
A
#
# COMPACT_ATOMS: atom_id res chain seq x y z
N LYS A 1 -23.84 -46.82 37.31
CA LYS A 1 -23.29 -46.33 36.01
C LYS A 1 -23.33 -44.82 36.04
N LEU A 2 -22.16 -44.20 36.20
CA LEU A 2 -22.03 -42.74 36.25
C LEU A 2 -21.75 -42.23 34.81
N PHE A 3 -22.67 -41.45 34.25
CA PHE A 3 -22.45 -40.79 32.95
C PHE A 3 -21.76 -39.45 33.21
N VAL A 4 -20.52 -39.33 32.78
CA VAL A 4 -19.81 -38.05 32.76
C VAL A 4 -20.15 -37.35 31.45
N LEU A 5 -20.92 -36.25 31.50
CA LEU A 5 -21.16 -35.36 30.38
C LEU A 5 -19.92 -34.50 30.22
N MET A 6 -19.14 -34.75 29.15
CA MET A 6 -18.11 -33.80 28.70
C MET A 6 -18.79 -32.67 27.93
N ALA A 7 -18.81 -31.47 28.49
CA ALA A 7 -19.18 -30.27 27.81
C ALA A 7 -18.01 -29.83 26.94
N ALA A 8 -18.12 -29.96 25.61
CA ALA A 8 -17.18 -29.40 24.69
C ALA A 8 -17.35 -27.86 24.64
N ALA A 9 -16.39 -27.11 25.17
CA ALA A 9 -16.35 -25.68 25.02
C ALA A 9 -16.00 -25.34 23.55
N VAL A 10 -16.94 -24.84 22.79
CA VAL A 10 -16.72 -24.27 21.47
C VAL A 10 -15.98 -22.93 21.66
N VAL A 11 -14.70 -22.92 21.42
CA VAL A 11 -13.92 -21.67 21.33
C VAL A 11 -14.31 -21.02 20.02
N ALA A 12 -15.21 -20.02 20.06
CA ALA A 12 -15.47 -19.16 18.93
C ALA A 12 -14.22 -18.29 18.68
N ASN A 13 -13.46 -18.60 17.64
CA ASN A 13 -12.46 -17.65 17.16
C ASN A 13 -13.23 -16.40 16.66
N PRO A 14 -12.88 -15.19 17.13
CA PRO A 14 -13.44 -13.98 16.56
C PRO A 14 -12.98 -13.88 15.10
N THR A 15 -13.86 -14.19 14.17
CA THR A 15 -13.68 -13.78 12.79
C THR A 15 -13.81 -12.26 12.78
N LEU A 16 -12.76 -11.56 12.30
CA LEU A 16 -12.88 -10.14 11.99
C LEU A 16 -14.10 -9.94 11.09
N ALA A 17 -14.99 -9.02 11.48
CA ALA A 17 -16.06 -8.62 10.61
C ALA A 17 -15.48 -7.90 9.39
N ALA A 18 -16.18 -7.97 8.25
CA ALA A 18 -15.86 -7.12 7.11
C ALA A 18 -15.83 -5.66 7.53
N GLY A 19 -14.99 -4.84 6.91
CA GLY A 19 -14.92 -3.42 7.24
C GLY A 19 -16.24 -2.70 6.96
N ASP A 20 -16.61 -1.78 7.85
CA ASP A 20 -17.79 -0.92 7.74
C ASP A 20 -17.35 0.49 7.34
N ALA A 21 -17.74 0.91 6.13
CA ALA A 21 -17.32 2.22 5.58
C ALA A 21 -17.89 3.41 6.38
N GLU A 22 -19.09 3.31 6.96
CA GLU A 22 -19.67 4.38 7.78
C GLU A 22 -18.93 4.51 9.11
N ALA A 23 -18.62 3.38 9.75
CA ALA A 23 -17.77 3.36 10.93
C ALA A 23 -16.36 3.87 10.64
N GLY A 24 -15.82 3.59 9.45
CA GLY A 24 -14.53 4.10 8.97
C GLY A 24 -14.53 5.60 8.75
N GLU A 25 -15.59 6.16 8.16
CA GLU A 25 -15.77 7.60 8.00
C GLU A 25 -15.71 8.33 9.35
N ALA A 26 -16.42 7.82 10.35
CA ALA A 26 -16.43 8.41 11.68
C ALA A 26 -15.03 8.46 12.33
N LYS A 27 -14.11 7.59 11.93
CA LYS A 27 -12.73 7.50 12.42
C LYS A 27 -11.70 8.25 11.56
N ALA A 28 -12.08 8.68 10.34
CA ALA A 28 -11.15 9.21 9.33
C ALA A 28 -10.69 10.65 9.58
N ALA A 29 -11.32 11.41 10.49
CA ALA A 29 -11.02 12.82 10.72
C ALA A 29 -9.54 13.13 11.01
N PRO A 30 -8.80 12.39 11.86
CA PRO A 30 -7.36 12.61 12.06
C PRO A 30 -6.52 12.37 10.81
N CYS A 31 -6.93 11.42 9.97
CA CYS A 31 -6.23 11.06 8.74
C CYS A 31 -6.35 12.15 7.67
N ALA A 32 -7.53 12.80 7.63
CA ALA A 32 -7.84 13.88 6.68
C ALA A 32 -6.92 15.09 6.82
N ALA A 33 -6.32 15.31 7.99
CA ALA A 33 -5.36 16.40 8.23
C ALA A 33 -4.14 16.34 7.28
N CYS A 34 -3.70 15.13 6.89
CA CYS A 34 -2.56 14.93 6.00
C CYS A 34 -2.99 14.39 4.62
N HIS A 35 -3.94 13.43 4.59
CA HIS A 35 -4.37 12.77 3.36
C HIS A 35 -5.51 13.51 2.63
N GLY A 36 -6.04 14.58 3.24
CA GLY A 36 -7.18 15.33 2.74
C GLY A 36 -8.53 14.65 3.00
N PRO A 37 -9.64 15.39 2.90
CA PRO A 37 -10.97 14.83 3.04
C PRO A 37 -11.20 13.68 2.06
N GLY A 38 -11.74 12.56 2.53
CA GLY A 38 -11.92 11.35 1.74
C GLY A 38 -10.61 10.73 1.20
N GLY A 39 -9.45 11.26 1.60
CA GLY A 39 -8.16 10.77 1.13
C GLY A 39 -7.80 11.14 -0.32
N ALA A 40 -8.53 12.05 -0.96
CA ALA A 40 -8.36 12.34 -2.39
C ALA A 40 -7.33 13.44 -2.70
N LYS A 41 -7.10 14.38 -1.76
CA LYS A 41 -6.26 15.58 -1.97
C LYS A 41 -5.33 15.78 -0.78
N PRO A 42 -4.23 15.06 -0.68
CA PRO A 42 -3.23 15.24 0.37
C PRO A 42 -2.64 16.65 0.38
N ILE A 43 -2.16 17.08 1.56
CA ILE A 43 -1.57 18.43 1.76
C ILE A 43 -0.24 18.62 1.03
N ALA A 44 0.46 17.56 0.68
CA ALA A 44 1.73 17.60 -0.08
C ALA A 44 1.90 16.32 -0.92
N GLY A 45 2.78 16.38 -1.93
CA GLY A 45 3.01 15.32 -2.89
C GLY A 45 3.62 14.04 -2.33
N ASN A 46 4.29 14.11 -1.18
CA ASN A 46 4.86 12.94 -0.49
C ASN A 46 3.85 12.21 0.41
N TYR A 47 2.64 12.75 0.61
CA TYR A 47 1.56 12.01 1.24
C TYR A 47 0.75 11.24 0.20
N PRO A 48 0.43 9.96 0.43
CA PRO A 48 -0.36 9.19 -0.52
C PRO A 48 -1.83 9.63 -0.54
N LYS A 49 -2.42 9.54 -1.71
CA LYS A 49 -3.88 9.49 -1.85
C LYS A 49 -4.38 8.13 -1.38
N LEU A 50 -5.48 8.14 -0.64
CA LEU A 50 -6.11 6.94 -0.08
C LEU A 50 -7.41 6.58 -0.79
N ALA A 51 -8.08 7.57 -1.39
CA ALA A 51 -9.36 7.40 -2.10
C ALA A 51 -9.26 6.35 -3.21
N GLY A 52 -10.19 5.40 -3.22
CA GLY A 52 -10.26 4.31 -4.18
C GLY A 52 -9.16 3.26 -4.04
N GLN A 53 -8.30 3.35 -3.03
CA GLN A 53 -7.25 2.36 -2.81
C GLN A 53 -7.85 1.05 -2.30
N GLY A 54 -7.29 -0.07 -2.73
CA GLY A 54 -7.76 -1.41 -2.35
C GLY A 54 -7.83 -1.62 -0.84
N GLU A 55 -8.99 -2.07 -0.33
CA GLU A 55 -9.23 -2.29 1.10
C GLU A 55 -8.15 -3.20 1.72
N ALA A 56 -7.91 -4.37 1.13
CA ALA A 56 -6.91 -5.32 1.62
C ALA A 56 -5.49 -4.73 1.68
N TYR A 57 -5.15 -3.84 0.72
CA TYR A 57 -3.88 -3.14 0.74
C TYR A 57 -3.83 -2.10 1.87
N LEU A 58 -4.89 -1.30 2.06
CA LEU A 58 -4.96 -0.29 3.13
C LEU A 58 -4.85 -0.94 4.51
N VAL A 59 -5.64 -1.98 4.77
CA VAL A 59 -5.60 -2.74 6.04
C VAL A 59 -4.19 -3.26 6.31
N LYS A 60 -3.56 -3.89 5.30
CA LYS A 60 -2.18 -4.34 5.42
C LYS A 60 -1.22 -3.20 5.76
N GLN A 61 -1.33 -2.04 5.11
CA GLN A 61 -0.43 -0.93 5.40
C GLN A 61 -0.60 -0.41 6.83
N LEU A 62 -1.84 -0.28 7.32
CA LEU A 62 -2.10 0.14 8.71
C LEU A 62 -1.52 -0.86 9.72
N GLN A 63 -1.70 -2.15 9.49
CA GLN A 63 -1.11 -3.22 10.30
C GLN A 63 0.43 -3.20 10.27
N ASP A 64 1.02 -2.98 9.09
CA ASP A 64 2.47 -2.92 8.94
C ASP A 64 3.08 -1.72 9.67
N TYR A 65 2.42 -0.56 9.64
CA TYR A 65 2.84 0.60 10.44
C TYR A 65 2.69 0.33 11.95
N LYS A 66 1.62 -0.32 12.38
CA LYS A 66 1.38 -0.64 13.79
C LYS A 66 2.39 -1.65 14.33
N SER A 67 2.75 -2.65 13.52
CA SER A 67 3.72 -3.69 13.89
C SER A 67 5.19 -3.27 13.69
N GLY A 68 5.45 -2.11 13.06
CA GLY A 68 6.81 -1.67 12.71
C GLY A 68 7.39 -2.34 11.45
N LYS A 69 6.66 -3.21 10.76
CA LYS A 69 7.09 -3.78 9.46
C LYS A 69 7.27 -2.71 8.39
N ARG A 70 6.50 -1.64 8.47
CA ARG A 70 6.66 -0.44 7.65
C ARG A 70 6.97 0.74 8.55
N GLU A 71 8.16 1.29 8.40
CA GLU A 71 8.64 2.37 9.25
C GLU A 71 8.18 3.73 8.73
N ASN A 72 7.49 4.48 9.58
CA ASN A 72 7.19 5.89 9.45
C ASN A 72 6.70 6.40 10.81
N ALA A 73 7.44 7.30 11.45
CA ALA A 73 7.13 7.77 12.80
C ALA A 73 5.74 8.45 12.91
N ILE A 74 5.33 9.19 11.87
CA ILE A 74 4.02 9.86 11.84
C ILE A 74 2.92 8.81 11.79
N MET A 75 3.01 7.87 10.83
CA MET A 75 1.99 6.84 10.66
C MET A 75 1.94 5.88 11.84
N ALA A 76 3.08 5.51 12.43
CA ALA A 76 3.12 4.69 13.64
C ALA A 76 2.33 5.33 14.79
N GLY A 77 2.46 6.65 14.98
CA GLY A 77 1.67 7.40 15.95
C GLY A 77 0.17 7.40 15.65
N GLN A 78 -0.22 7.53 14.36
CA GLN A 78 -1.63 7.56 13.96
C GLN A 78 -2.32 6.20 14.15
N VAL A 79 -1.62 5.09 13.93
CA VAL A 79 -2.20 3.75 14.01
C VAL A 79 -2.08 3.09 15.38
N ALA A 80 -1.34 3.68 16.31
CA ALA A 80 -0.99 3.06 17.60
C ALA A 80 -2.21 2.51 18.36
N ASN A 81 -3.29 3.27 18.41
CA ASN A 81 -4.50 2.96 19.15
C ASN A 81 -5.63 2.34 18.29
N LEU A 82 -5.41 2.12 17.00
CA LEU A 82 -6.41 1.48 16.14
C LEU A 82 -6.49 -0.02 16.47
N SER A 83 -7.71 -0.52 16.64
CA SER A 83 -7.98 -1.96 16.64
C SER A 83 -7.90 -2.52 15.22
N GLU A 84 -7.91 -3.84 15.09
CA GLU A 84 -7.97 -4.49 13.78
C GLU A 84 -9.28 -4.17 13.04
N GLN A 85 -10.39 -4.06 13.79
CA GLN A 85 -11.67 -3.63 13.23
C GLN A 85 -11.63 -2.18 12.76
N ASP A 86 -11.01 -1.25 13.52
CA ASP A 86 -10.85 0.14 13.07
C ASP A 86 -10.04 0.23 11.77
N MET A 87 -9.02 -0.61 11.61
CA MET A 87 -8.24 -0.68 10.37
C MET A 87 -9.06 -1.23 9.21
N ALA A 88 -9.90 -2.25 9.45
CA ALA A 88 -10.82 -2.77 8.45
C ALA A 88 -11.85 -1.72 8.02
N ASP A 89 -12.46 -1.02 8.99
CA ASP A 89 -13.44 0.04 8.74
C ASP A 89 -12.84 1.19 7.93
N LEU A 90 -11.65 1.66 8.33
CA LEU A 90 -10.92 2.69 7.57
C LEU A 90 -10.54 2.21 6.17
N GLY A 91 -10.17 0.94 6.01
CA GLY A 91 -9.90 0.31 4.72
C GLY A 91 -11.12 0.36 3.81
N ALA A 92 -12.28 -0.07 4.31
CA ALA A 92 -13.56 -0.05 3.59
C ALA A 92 -13.97 1.39 3.23
N TYR A 93 -13.84 2.35 4.17
CA TYR A 93 -14.16 3.75 3.92
C TYR A 93 -13.34 4.34 2.78
N TYR A 94 -12.00 4.23 2.82
CA TYR A 94 -11.17 4.80 1.75
C TYR A 94 -11.30 4.06 0.43
N ALA A 95 -11.55 2.75 0.46
CA ALA A 95 -11.81 1.98 -0.76
C ALA A 95 -13.10 2.43 -1.46
N SER A 96 -14.12 2.86 -0.71
CA SER A 96 -15.39 3.37 -1.26
C SER A 96 -15.30 4.80 -1.83
N GLN A 97 -14.21 5.53 -1.56
CA GLN A 97 -14.06 6.90 -2.04
C GLN A 97 -13.64 6.93 -3.51
N GLU A 98 -14.13 7.96 -4.24
CA GLU A 98 -13.77 8.18 -5.64
C GLU A 98 -12.28 8.56 -5.78
N PRO A 99 -11.47 7.79 -6.55
CA PRO A 99 -10.08 8.14 -6.74
C PRO A 99 -9.92 9.41 -7.58
N SER A 100 -9.04 10.31 -7.16
CA SER A 100 -8.72 11.49 -7.96
C SER A 100 -7.74 11.14 -9.08
N ILE A 101 -8.11 11.43 -10.32
CA ILE A 101 -7.26 11.24 -11.49
C ILE A 101 -6.31 12.43 -11.60
N GLY A 102 -5.00 12.15 -11.74
CA GLY A 102 -3.98 13.13 -12.09
C GLY A 102 -3.67 13.10 -13.59
N GLN A 103 -2.91 14.07 -14.04
CA GLN A 103 -2.32 14.04 -15.38
C GLN A 103 -0.85 13.65 -15.27
N ALA A 104 -0.39 12.79 -16.18
CA ALA A 104 1.02 12.46 -16.29
C ALA A 104 1.78 13.66 -16.88
N ASP A 105 3.04 13.80 -16.49
CA ASP A 105 3.95 14.79 -17.05
C ASP A 105 4.21 14.48 -18.54
N PRO A 106 3.95 15.43 -19.47
CA PRO A 106 4.13 15.22 -20.90
C PRO A 106 5.55 14.78 -21.28
N ASP A 107 6.56 15.23 -20.53
CA ASP A 107 7.98 14.91 -20.82
C ASP A 107 8.31 13.45 -20.52
N TRP A 108 7.54 12.80 -19.65
CA TRP A 108 7.80 11.44 -19.16
C TRP A 108 6.76 10.41 -19.58
N VAL A 109 5.57 10.84 -19.99
CA VAL A 109 4.40 9.95 -20.21
C VAL A 109 4.68 8.84 -21.23
N GLU A 110 5.39 9.13 -22.31
CA GLU A 110 5.66 8.11 -23.33
C GLU A 110 6.62 7.03 -22.81
N GLN A 111 7.69 7.44 -22.14
CA GLN A 111 8.66 6.52 -21.53
C GLN A 111 7.99 5.71 -20.40
N GLY A 112 7.26 6.38 -19.53
CA GLY A 112 6.54 5.74 -18.44
C GLY A 112 5.51 4.73 -18.94
N ALA A 113 4.74 5.07 -19.95
CA ALA A 113 3.75 4.16 -20.54
C ALA A 113 4.39 2.91 -21.18
N LYS A 114 5.53 3.06 -21.86
CA LYS A 114 6.29 1.93 -22.41
C LYS A 114 6.80 1.02 -21.29
N LEU A 115 7.38 1.62 -20.26
CA LEU A 115 7.93 0.87 -19.13
C LEU A 115 6.83 0.18 -18.33
N TYR A 116 5.75 0.88 -18.04
CA TYR A 116 4.60 0.34 -17.29
C TYR A 116 3.99 -0.89 -17.97
N ARG A 117 3.81 -0.84 -19.32
CA ARG A 117 3.15 -1.88 -20.10
C ARG A 117 4.08 -2.98 -20.59
N GLY A 118 5.34 -2.66 -20.87
CA GLY A 118 6.31 -3.57 -21.50
C GLY A 118 7.45 -4.00 -20.58
N GLY A 119 7.71 -3.27 -19.50
CA GLY A 119 8.89 -3.48 -18.69
C GLY A 119 10.19 -3.09 -19.41
N ASP A 120 11.29 -3.62 -18.94
CA ASP A 120 12.62 -3.58 -19.55
C ASP A 120 13.23 -4.98 -19.47
N MET A 121 12.84 -5.82 -20.42
CA MET A 121 13.21 -7.23 -20.43
C MET A 121 14.72 -7.45 -20.58
N ALA A 122 15.44 -6.52 -21.20
CA ALA A 122 16.90 -6.59 -21.33
C ALA A 122 17.59 -6.52 -19.96
N ASN A 123 17.01 -5.77 -19.03
CA ASN A 123 17.45 -5.65 -17.64
C ASN A 123 16.64 -6.53 -16.65
N GLY A 124 15.77 -7.38 -17.18
CA GLY A 124 14.93 -8.29 -16.39
C GLY A 124 13.87 -7.57 -15.54
N LEU A 125 13.46 -6.35 -15.91
CA LEU A 125 12.40 -5.60 -15.26
C LEU A 125 11.05 -5.99 -15.87
N PRO A 126 10.13 -6.62 -15.11
CA PRO A 126 8.83 -7.00 -15.62
C PRO A 126 7.93 -5.78 -15.83
N ALA A 127 6.87 -5.94 -16.65
CA ALA A 127 5.84 -4.94 -16.82
C ALA A 127 5.03 -4.75 -15.53
N CYS A 128 4.86 -3.50 -15.09
CA CYS A 128 4.10 -3.15 -13.89
C CYS A 128 2.62 -3.54 -14.02
N SER A 129 2.09 -3.43 -15.25
CA SER A 129 0.71 -3.75 -15.60
C SER A 129 0.31 -5.21 -15.31
N GLY A 130 1.27 -6.14 -15.24
CA GLY A 130 1.02 -7.55 -14.93
C GLY A 130 0.47 -7.78 -13.52
N CYS A 131 0.86 -6.91 -12.56
CA CYS A 131 0.41 -7.01 -11.16
C CYS A 131 -0.52 -5.87 -10.77
N HIS A 132 -0.30 -4.64 -11.28
CA HIS A 132 -1.08 -3.47 -10.91
C HIS A 132 -2.26 -3.18 -11.85
N GLY A 133 -2.51 -4.07 -12.83
CA GLY A 133 -3.56 -3.91 -13.81
C GLY A 133 -3.16 -3.01 -14.99
N PRO A 134 -3.81 -3.14 -16.16
CA PRO A 134 -3.41 -2.46 -17.40
C PRO A 134 -3.50 -0.93 -17.34
N ALA A 135 -4.36 -0.39 -16.48
CA ALA A 135 -4.52 1.04 -16.24
C ALA A 135 -4.01 1.50 -14.86
N GLY A 136 -3.32 0.64 -14.12
CA GLY A 136 -2.85 0.97 -12.78
C GLY A 136 -3.94 0.96 -11.70
N GLN A 137 -5.08 0.33 -11.99
CA GLN A 137 -6.23 0.30 -11.09
C GLN A 137 -6.06 -0.63 -9.89
N GLY A 138 -4.94 -1.38 -9.82
CA GLY A 138 -4.75 -2.44 -8.84
C GLY A 138 -5.56 -3.69 -9.18
N VAL A 139 -5.61 -4.63 -8.24
CA VAL A 139 -6.41 -5.86 -8.36
C VAL A 139 -7.26 -6.01 -7.11
N GLU A 140 -8.57 -5.92 -7.29
CA GLU A 140 -9.54 -6.02 -6.20
C GLU A 140 -9.37 -7.31 -5.38
N GLY A 141 -9.57 -7.21 -4.06
CA GLY A 141 -9.41 -8.33 -3.14
C GLY A 141 -7.98 -8.79 -2.90
N THR A 142 -7.01 -8.14 -3.53
CA THR A 142 -5.58 -8.45 -3.36
C THR A 142 -4.82 -7.32 -2.67
N LYS A 143 -3.52 -7.54 -2.43
CA LYS A 143 -2.61 -6.51 -1.89
C LYS A 143 -1.85 -5.75 -3.00
N TYR A 144 -2.24 -5.88 -4.27
CA TYR A 144 -1.71 -5.09 -5.38
C TYR A 144 -2.41 -3.74 -5.46
N PRO A 145 -1.72 -2.64 -5.10
CA PRO A 145 -2.39 -1.35 -4.95
C PRO A 145 -2.78 -0.68 -6.26
N LEU A 146 -3.81 0.17 -6.17
CA LEU A 146 -4.11 1.21 -7.14
C LEU A 146 -2.91 2.17 -7.24
N LEU A 147 -2.39 2.38 -8.43
CA LEU A 147 -1.33 3.33 -8.76
C LEU A 147 -1.86 4.53 -9.57
N ALA A 148 -2.90 4.30 -10.37
CA ALA A 148 -3.49 5.34 -11.20
C ALA A 148 -3.90 6.56 -10.37
N GLY A 149 -3.45 7.73 -10.80
CA GLY A 149 -3.75 9.00 -10.13
C GLY A 149 -3.00 9.24 -8.81
N GLN A 150 -2.14 8.35 -8.35
CA GLN A 150 -1.33 8.54 -7.14
C GLN A 150 -0.34 9.70 -7.32
N ASN A 151 0.08 10.34 -6.23
CA ASN A 151 1.07 11.40 -6.25
C ASN A 151 2.42 10.89 -6.77
N ALA A 152 2.93 11.50 -7.84
CA ALA A 152 4.19 11.11 -8.47
C ALA A 152 5.38 11.12 -7.48
N GLN A 153 5.48 12.16 -6.65
CA GLN A 153 6.51 12.24 -5.61
C GLN A 153 6.45 11.05 -4.65
N TYR A 154 5.24 10.70 -4.20
CA TYR A 154 5.06 9.55 -3.30
C TYR A 154 5.47 8.24 -3.99
N VAL A 155 5.06 8.02 -5.25
CA VAL A 155 5.44 6.83 -6.02
C VAL A 155 6.95 6.74 -6.18
N GLU A 156 7.60 7.84 -6.56
CA GLU A 156 9.06 7.93 -6.70
C GLU A 156 9.78 7.56 -5.39
N GLU A 157 9.35 8.15 -4.27
CA GLU A 157 9.93 7.86 -2.94
C GLU A 157 9.75 6.38 -2.56
N GLN A 158 8.56 5.80 -2.82
CA GLN A 158 8.32 4.40 -2.50
C GLN A 158 9.16 3.44 -3.37
N LEU A 159 9.28 3.71 -4.67
CA LEU A 159 10.12 2.92 -5.57
C LEU A 159 11.59 2.99 -5.17
N LYS A 160 12.08 4.19 -4.80
CA LYS A 160 13.45 4.36 -4.28
C LYS A 160 13.66 3.58 -2.97
N ALA A 161 12.68 3.62 -2.06
CA ALA A 161 12.75 2.88 -0.80
C ALA A 161 12.73 1.35 -0.99
N PHE A 162 11.91 0.84 -1.90
CA PHE A 162 11.94 -0.57 -2.29
C PHE A 162 13.27 -0.94 -2.97
N ARG A 163 13.78 -0.08 -3.85
CA ARG A 163 15.07 -0.30 -4.52
C ARG A 163 16.22 -0.36 -3.52
N ALA A 164 16.24 0.55 -2.55
CA ALA A 164 17.23 0.56 -1.49
C ALA A 164 17.20 -0.74 -0.66
N ALA A 165 16.02 -1.25 -0.35
CA ALA A 165 15.86 -2.52 0.32
C ALA A 165 16.32 -3.71 -0.54
N GLY A 166 15.95 -3.73 -1.83
CA GLY A 166 16.27 -4.84 -2.74
C GLY A 166 17.74 -4.92 -3.14
N ARG A 167 18.43 -3.77 -3.21
CA ARG A 167 19.89 -3.74 -3.51
C ARG A 167 20.75 -3.98 -2.29
N ASN A 168 20.29 -3.54 -1.12
CA ASN A 168 21.01 -3.60 0.15
C ASN A 168 22.45 -3.02 0.09
N ASP A 169 22.71 -2.12 -0.86
CA ASP A 169 24.04 -1.55 -1.18
C ASP A 169 24.16 -0.06 -0.80
N LEU A 170 23.08 0.56 -0.34
CA LEU A 170 23.01 2.01 -0.12
C LEU A 170 23.27 2.46 1.33
N GLY A 171 23.81 1.57 2.17
CA GLY A 171 24.11 1.88 3.58
C GLY A 171 22.86 1.97 4.49
N ASP A 172 23.10 2.23 5.77
CA ASP A 172 22.05 2.18 6.80
C ASP A 172 21.23 3.48 6.93
N ASN A 173 21.71 4.57 6.32
CA ASN A 173 21.06 5.90 6.41
C ASN A 173 20.01 6.16 5.32
N VAL A 174 19.71 5.18 4.47
CA VAL A 174 18.71 5.30 3.40
C VAL A 174 17.41 4.64 3.84
N VAL A 175 16.30 5.36 3.66
CA VAL A 175 14.96 4.79 3.93
C VAL A 175 14.75 3.54 3.10
N LYS A 176 14.54 2.42 3.75
CA LYS A 176 14.26 1.12 3.13
C LYS A 176 12.80 0.76 3.35
N ARG A 177 12.16 0.17 2.33
CA ARG A 177 10.81 -0.37 2.43
C ARG A 177 10.85 -1.87 2.19
N THR A 178 10.53 -2.64 3.23
CA THR A 178 10.68 -4.10 3.27
C THR A 178 9.37 -4.85 3.50
N ASN A 179 8.26 -4.13 3.62
CA ASN A 179 6.97 -4.68 4.05
C ASN A 179 6.17 -5.41 2.94
N ASP A 180 6.80 -5.75 1.83
CA ASP A 180 6.21 -6.51 0.72
C ASP A 180 6.55 -8.01 0.78
N THR A 181 7.17 -8.45 1.88
CA THR A 181 7.44 -9.86 2.19
C THR A 181 7.05 -10.18 3.63
N ASP A 182 6.74 -11.44 3.91
CA ASP A 182 6.51 -11.96 5.26
C ASP A 182 7.68 -12.87 5.74
N GLY A 183 8.76 -12.97 4.94
CA GLY A 183 9.93 -13.79 5.23
C GLY A 183 11.26 -13.07 5.00
N ASP A 184 12.35 -13.82 5.09
CA ASP A 184 13.72 -13.30 4.92
C ASP A 184 14.11 -13.03 3.46
N ALA A 185 13.37 -13.59 2.51
CA ALA A 185 13.59 -13.32 1.09
C ALA A 185 13.12 -11.91 0.71
N PRO A 186 13.81 -11.24 -0.23
CA PRO A 186 13.35 -9.96 -0.75
C PRO A 186 11.94 -10.05 -1.30
N GLY A 187 11.12 -9.06 -0.97
CA GLY A 187 9.76 -8.97 -1.48
C GLY A 187 9.71 -8.67 -2.99
N MET A 188 8.52 -8.81 -3.54
CA MET A 188 8.28 -8.63 -4.98
C MET A 188 8.69 -7.24 -5.46
N MET A 189 8.23 -6.18 -4.78
CA MET A 189 8.55 -4.80 -5.15
C MET A 189 10.02 -4.45 -4.89
N GLN A 190 10.64 -5.02 -3.87
CA GLN A 190 12.08 -4.91 -3.65
C GLN A 190 12.86 -5.50 -4.84
N THR A 191 12.49 -6.70 -5.28
CA THR A 191 13.12 -7.39 -6.42
C THR A 191 12.92 -6.63 -7.74
N VAL A 192 11.74 -6.10 -7.97
CA VAL A 192 11.40 -5.30 -9.16
C VAL A 192 12.16 -3.97 -9.13
N ALA A 193 12.04 -3.20 -8.05
CA ALA A 193 12.62 -1.87 -7.95
C ALA A 193 14.16 -1.90 -7.93
N ALA A 194 14.79 -2.98 -7.45
CA ALA A 194 16.24 -3.17 -7.49
C ALA A 194 16.83 -3.05 -8.91
N LYS A 195 16.02 -3.34 -9.94
CA LYS A 195 16.43 -3.28 -11.35
C LYS A 195 16.22 -1.93 -12.00
N MET A 196 15.50 -1.01 -11.35
CA MET A 196 15.15 0.29 -11.93
C MET A 196 16.28 1.32 -11.80
N SER A 197 16.49 2.09 -12.86
CA SER A 197 17.31 3.31 -12.83
C SER A 197 16.50 4.49 -12.27
N ASP A 198 17.21 5.60 -11.96
CA ASP A 198 16.52 6.83 -11.51
C ASP A 198 15.59 7.41 -12.58
N SER A 199 16.01 7.36 -13.85
CA SER A 199 15.18 7.81 -14.97
C SER A 199 13.93 6.94 -15.16
N GLN A 200 14.04 5.64 -14.95
CA GLN A 200 12.90 4.73 -15.01
C GLN A 200 11.91 4.95 -13.84
N ILE A 201 12.42 5.18 -12.64
CA ILE A 201 11.60 5.51 -11.46
C ILE A 201 10.86 6.83 -11.68
N LYS A 202 11.54 7.83 -12.25
CA LYS A 202 10.94 9.13 -12.53
C LYS A 202 9.86 9.08 -13.62
N ALA A 203 10.02 8.17 -14.58
CA ALA A 203 9.12 8.07 -15.73
C ALA A 203 7.80 7.36 -15.44
N VAL A 204 7.76 6.46 -14.46
CA VAL A 204 6.55 5.70 -14.09
C VAL A 204 5.85 6.34 -12.90
#